data_225633511a69d58ec4b2d6617c723f14
#
_entry.id   225633511a69d58ec4b2d6617c723f14
#
_cell.length_a   1.000
_cell.length_b   1.000
_cell.length_c   1.000
_cell.angle_alpha   90.00
_cell.angle_beta   90.00
_cell.angle_gamma   90.00
#
_symmetry.space_group_name_H-M   'P 1'
#
loop_
_entity.id
_entity.type
_entity.pdbx_description
1 polymer ?
#
loop_
_entity_poly.entity_id
_entity_poly.type
_entity_poly.pdbx_seq_one_letter_code
_entity_poly.pdbx_strand_id
1 'polypeptide(L)'
;QWSSSAASDVYKRQGLAAALRLKAKGHKVTLVEKHQDLGGRARVFKRNGFTYDGGPTVITAPYLINELFELFKKDPKNYIELSPLNTWYQFVFEDNSKFNYSGNETEMKSQIEKISKEDVRGYENLVSFTKKIFDKGFTELADVPFDKPFVMMKQLPALLKLKSYKSVYSLVSSYIKNEKLRRMLSMHPLLVGGNPFTTTSIYGLILYLEKKWGIHYSMGGTGNIIRGLEKLMTEVGIQIIKGHEVKKIISTGNKITGIELDDKTNIKADNVICNADPPAVYEKMLNGNANKSILFQWKKRRMEYSMGLFVYYFGTKIKYENIEHHTIKFGNKYKEHLDDIFENKKLNDDISYYLHRPSATDKSMAPNGKDCFYVLVPVPNNQSKINWSTEGEKMKNLVINKMEKDLMPNLKENIVEDFYLTPDYFENDLNTKSVSYTHLTLPTTTI
;
A
#
# COMPACT_ATOMS: atom_id res chain seq x y z
N GLN A 1 -23.66 0.20 -5.15
CA GLN A 1 -22.46 0.75 -5.82
C GLN A 1 -21.22 0.28 -5.11
N TRP A 2 -20.33 -0.35 -5.82
CA TRP A 2 -19.09 -0.93 -5.29
C TRP A 2 -17.94 -0.09 -5.82
N SER A 3 -17.28 0.68 -4.97
CA SER A 3 -16.11 1.44 -5.37
C SER A 3 -14.92 0.50 -5.55
N SER A 4 -14.41 0.40 -6.75
CA SER A 4 -13.10 -0.15 -7.04
C SER A 4 -12.24 0.98 -7.59
N SER A 5 -11.55 1.71 -6.74
CA SER A 5 -10.65 2.75 -7.19
C SER A 5 -9.21 2.45 -6.78
N ALA A 6 -8.25 2.99 -7.52
CA ALA A 6 -6.84 2.99 -7.15
C ALA A 6 -6.59 3.53 -5.72
N ALA A 7 -7.51 4.36 -5.19
CA ALA A 7 -7.50 4.81 -3.81
C ALA A 7 -7.76 3.69 -2.79
N SER A 8 -8.42 2.59 -3.20
CA SER A 8 -8.71 1.46 -2.31
C SER A 8 -7.45 0.66 -1.92
N ASP A 9 -6.40 0.70 -2.72
CA ASP A 9 -5.13 0.02 -2.43
C ASP A 9 -4.34 0.69 -1.30
N VAL A 10 -4.51 2.00 -1.12
CA VAL A 10 -3.94 2.73 0.01
C VAL A 10 -4.57 2.26 1.33
N TYR A 11 -5.78 1.69 1.27
CA TYR A 11 -6.55 1.25 2.43
C TYR A 11 -6.87 -0.24 2.37
N LYS A 12 -5.90 -1.13 2.50
CA LYS A 12 -6.03 -2.61 2.56
C LYS A 12 -6.98 -3.13 3.65
N ARG A 13 -8.09 -2.41 3.88
CA ARG A 13 -9.16 -2.64 4.86
C ARG A 13 -10.51 -2.87 4.19
N GLN A 14 -10.48 -3.23 2.90
CA GLN A 14 -11.69 -3.36 2.06
C GLN A 14 -12.73 -4.31 2.64
N GLY A 15 -12.31 -5.44 3.21
CA GLY A 15 -13.23 -6.38 3.86
C GLY A 15 -13.96 -5.78 5.06
N LEU A 16 -13.27 -5.00 5.90
CA LEU A 16 -13.86 -4.33 7.05
C LEU A 16 -14.85 -3.25 6.60
N ALA A 17 -14.45 -2.43 5.62
CA ALA A 17 -15.32 -1.40 5.04
C ALA A 17 -16.55 -2.01 4.36
N ALA A 18 -16.39 -3.11 3.62
CA ALA A 18 -17.52 -3.83 3.00
C ALA A 18 -18.48 -4.36 4.06
N ALA A 19 -17.98 -4.96 5.15
CA ALA A 19 -18.79 -5.47 6.24
C ALA A 19 -19.63 -4.36 6.90
N LEU A 20 -19.02 -3.20 7.19
CA LEU A 20 -19.72 -2.04 7.76
C LEU A 20 -20.77 -1.48 6.81
N ARG A 21 -20.43 -1.30 5.52
CA ARG A 21 -21.39 -0.78 4.52
C ARG A 21 -22.59 -1.72 4.30
N LEU A 22 -22.36 -3.03 4.30
CA LEU A 22 -23.45 -4.01 4.23
C LEU A 22 -24.32 -3.98 5.47
N LYS A 23 -23.71 -3.89 6.65
CA LYS A 23 -24.46 -3.76 7.91
C LYS A 23 -25.32 -2.50 7.92
N ALA A 24 -24.78 -1.36 7.47
CA ALA A 24 -25.55 -0.11 7.35
C ALA A 24 -26.73 -0.22 6.39
N LYS A 25 -26.65 -1.12 5.40
CA LYS A 25 -27.78 -1.45 4.48
C LYS A 25 -28.76 -2.49 5.04
N GLY A 26 -28.63 -2.89 6.30
CA GLY A 26 -29.53 -3.80 6.97
C GLY A 26 -29.24 -5.29 6.81
N HIS A 27 -28.13 -5.66 6.18
CA HIS A 27 -27.75 -7.07 6.04
C HIS A 27 -27.25 -7.67 7.36
N LYS A 28 -27.51 -8.98 7.56
CA LYS A 28 -26.83 -9.77 8.59
C LYS A 28 -25.44 -10.13 8.07
N VAL A 29 -24.40 -9.68 8.76
CA VAL A 29 -23.01 -9.81 8.32
C VAL A 29 -22.23 -10.67 9.30
N THR A 30 -21.49 -11.66 8.76
CA THR A 30 -20.46 -12.42 9.49
C THR A 30 -19.14 -12.18 8.78
N LEU A 31 -18.11 -11.73 9.51
CA LEU A 31 -16.75 -11.55 9.04
C LEU A 31 -15.90 -12.71 9.56
N VAL A 32 -15.15 -13.35 8.67
CA VAL A 32 -14.23 -14.45 9.02
C VAL A 32 -12.80 -14.02 8.72
N GLU A 33 -11.91 -14.18 9.66
CA GLU A 33 -10.48 -13.86 9.57
C GLU A 33 -9.62 -15.06 9.97
N LYS A 34 -8.62 -15.37 9.16
CA LYS A 34 -7.67 -16.47 9.38
C LYS A 34 -6.83 -16.27 10.66
N HIS A 35 -6.42 -15.03 10.92
CA HIS A 35 -5.59 -14.69 12.07
C HIS A 35 -6.42 -14.35 13.31
N GLN A 36 -5.76 -14.35 14.48
CA GLN A 36 -6.39 -13.89 15.72
C GLN A 36 -6.64 -12.37 15.74
N ASP A 37 -5.88 -11.63 14.93
CA ASP A 37 -6.01 -10.18 14.77
C ASP A 37 -6.55 -9.84 13.39
N LEU A 38 -7.50 -8.90 13.34
CA LEU A 38 -7.98 -8.34 12.08
C LEU A 38 -6.93 -7.45 11.42
N GLY A 39 -7.14 -7.10 10.14
CA GLY A 39 -6.36 -6.10 9.44
C GLY A 39 -5.42 -6.64 8.37
N GLY A 40 -5.18 -7.94 8.33
CA GLY A 40 -4.33 -8.57 7.32
C GLY A 40 -2.96 -7.90 7.22
N ARG A 41 -2.70 -7.16 6.12
CA ARG A 41 -1.43 -6.44 5.93
C ARG A 41 -1.28 -5.19 6.82
N ALA A 42 -2.32 -4.71 7.48
CA ALA A 42 -2.28 -3.54 8.37
C ALA A 42 -2.17 -3.94 9.86
N ARG A 43 -1.73 -5.17 10.15
CA ARG A 43 -1.46 -5.61 11.52
C ARG A 43 -0.20 -4.96 12.09
N VAL A 44 0.00 -5.10 13.39
CA VAL A 44 1.19 -4.60 14.09
C VAL A 44 1.95 -5.75 14.74
N PHE A 45 3.26 -5.57 14.90
CA PHE A 45 4.11 -6.50 15.63
C PHE A 45 4.58 -5.83 16.92
N LYS A 46 4.46 -6.54 18.05
CA LYS A 46 4.96 -6.05 19.33
C LYS A 46 6.09 -6.95 19.81
N ARG A 47 7.27 -6.37 20.04
CA ARG A 47 8.45 -7.08 20.51
C ARG A 47 9.25 -6.21 21.46
N ASN A 48 9.61 -6.72 22.62
CA ASN A 48 10.49 -6.06 23.59
C ASN A 48 10.14 -4.58 23.88
N GLY A 49 8.83 -4.26 23.95
CA GLY A 49 8.31 -2.91 24.19
C GLY A 49 8.23 -2.01 22.95
N PHE A 50 8.71 -2.46 21.80
CA PHE A 50 8.52 -1.78 20.53
C PHE A 50 7.21 -2.20 19.86
N THR A 51 6.59 -1.27 19.13
CA THR A 51 5.40 -1.51 18.30
C THR A 51 5.75 -1.15 16.86
N TYR A 52 5.66 -2.12 15.96
CA TYR A 52 6.01 -1.97 14.55
C TYR A 52 4.75 -2.07 13.68
N ASP A 53 4.55 -1.10 12.81
CA ASP A 53 3.48 -1.15 11.81
C ASP A 53 3.81 -2.18 10.71
N GLY A 54 2.90 -3.13 10.49
CA GLY A 54 3.11 -4.22 9.53
C GLY A 54 2.66 -3.89 8.10
N GLY A 55 2.13 -2.72 7.87
CA GLY A 55 1.52 -2.38 6.58
C GLY A 55 1.53 -0.90 6.23
N PRO A 56 0.59 -0.45 5.42
CA PRO A 56 0.57 0.91 4.89
C PRO A 56 0.39 1.93 6.03
N THR A 57 1.38 2.81 6.18
CA THR A 57 1.44 3.85 7.22
C THR A 57 1.10 5.25 6.70
N VAL A 58 1.12 5.42 5.39
CA VAL A 58 0.74 6.68 4.74
C VAL A 58 -0.78 6.74 4.63
N ILE A 59 -1.41 7.62 5.41
CA ILE A 59 -2.87 7.79 5.38
C ILE A 59 -3.20 9.10 4.69
N THR A 60 -3.78 8.98 3.50
CA THR A 60 -4.37 10.07 2.73
C THR A 60 -5.89 9.95 2.75
N ALA A 61 -6.63 10.99 2.42
CA ALA A 61 -8.10 10.99 2.37
C ALA A 61 -8.77 10.39 3.64
N PRO A 62 -8.50 10.94 4.84
CA PRO A 62 -9.00 10.39 6.12
C PRO A 62 -10.53 10.34 6.19
N TYR A 63 -11.24 11.16 5.41
CA TYR A 63 -12.70 11.17 5.34
C TYR A 63 -13.28 9.80 4.93
N LEU A 64 -12.55 8.99 4.13
CA LEU A 64 -13.00 7.63 3.76
C LEU A 64 -13.05 6.68 4.95
N ILE A 65 -12.24 6.93 5.97
CA ILE A 65 -12.30 6.19 7.23
C ILE A 65 -13.44 6.74 8.09
N ASN A 66 -13.55 8.07 8.18
CA ASN A 66 -14.57 8.75 9.00
C ASN A 66 -15.98 8.37 8.54
N GLU A 67 -16.22 8.32 7.22
CA GLU A 67 -17.49 7.92 6.62
C GLU A 67 -18.01 6.58 7.16
N LEU A 68 -17.12 5.61 7.46
CA LEU A 68 -17.55 4.32 8.00
C LEU A 68 -18.19 4.42 9.38
N PHE A 69 -17.76 5.39 10.20
CA PHE A 69 -18.35 5.68 11.50
C PHE A 69 -19.64 6.51 11.35
N GLU A 70 -19.66 7.47 10.45
CA GLU A 70 -20.80 8.33 10.14
C GLU A 70 -22.03 7.51 9.67
N LEU A 71 -21.80 6.40 8.94
CA LEU A 71 -22.89 5.45 8.57
C LEU A 71 -23.73 5.00 9.77
N PHE A 72 -23.14 4.99 10.97
CA PHE A 72 -23.78 4.58 12.23
C PHE A 72 -23.97 5.74 13.22
N LYS A 73 -23.82 6.99 12.76
CA LYS A 73 -23.91 8.20 13.58
C LYS A 73 -22.92 8.19 14.76
N LYS A 74 -21.72 7.66 14.54
CA LYS A 74 -20.64 7.61 15.52
C LYS A 74 -19.57 8.65 15.16
N ASP A 75 -19.00 9.33 16.17
CA ASP A 75 -17.87 10.23 15.97
C ASP A 75 -16.56 9.41 15.84
N PRO A 76 -15.85 9.49 14.70
CA PRO A 76 -14.58 8.77 14.48
C PRO A 76 -13.53 9.05 15.55
N LYS A 77 -13.51 10.26 16.13
CA LYS A 77 -12.54 10.70 17.13
C LYS A 77 -12.59 9.87 18.42
N ASN A 78 -13.73 9.23 18.72
CA ASN A 78 -13.88 8.33 19.87
C ASN A 78 -13.25 6.95 19.65
N TYR A 79 -12.74 6.69 18.44
CA TYR A 79 -12.22 5.38 18.03
C TYR A 79 -10.79 5.45 17.50
N ILE A 80 -10.46 6.51 16.76
CA ILE A 80 -9.22 6.64 16.01
C ILE A 80 -8.72 8.07 16.12
N GLU A 81 -7.44 8.23 16.45
CA GLU A 81 -6.77 9.53 16.40
C GLU A 81 -5.82 9.57 15.20
N LEU A 82 -6.05 10.53 14.30
CA LEU A 82 -5.22 10.79 13.13
C LEU A 82 -4.48 12.11 13.30
N SER A 83 -3.16 12.07 13.28
CA SER A 83 -2.29 13.25 13.36
C SER A 83 -1.80 13.63 11.96
N PRO A 84 -2.00 14.87 11.50
CA PRO A 84 -1.43 15.35 10.25
C PRO A 84 0.09 15.46 10.37
N LEU A 85 0.81 15.10 9.29
CA LEU A 85 2.27 15.24 9.21
C LEU A 85 2.62 16.55 8.51
N ASN A 86 3.59 17.30 9.06
CA ASN A 86 4.10 18.53 8.45
C ASN A 86 5.00 18.20 7.25
N THR A 87 6.03 17.38 7.47
CA THR A 87 6.84 16.77 6.41
C THR A 87 6.18 15.45 6.03
N TRP A 88 5.70 15.35 4.80
CA TRP A 88 5.07 14.13 4.32
C TRP A 88 6.09 13.06 4.00
N TYR A 89 7.16 13.46 3.25
CA TYR A 89 8.32 12.63 2.97
C TYR A 89 9.58 13.48 2.99
N GLN A 90 10.65 12.97 3.59
CA GLN A 90 11.99 13.46 3.35
C GLN A 90 12.63 12.61 2.26
N PHE A 91 12.94 13.22 1.12
CA PHE A 91 13.74 12.56 0.09
C PHE A 91 15.21 12.82 0.33
N VAL A 92 16.01 11.76 0.24
CA VAL A 92 17.47 11.83 0.34
C VAL A 92 18.04 11.28 -0.96
N PHE A 93 18.74 12.13 -1.69
CA PHE A 93 19.33 11.76 -2.97
C PHE A 93 20.71 11.08 -2.79
N GLU A 94 21.29 10.60 -3.87
CA GLU A 94 22.58 9.89 -3.89
C GLU A 94 23.77 10.73 -3.37
N ASP A 95 23.70 12.04 -3.52
CA ASP A 95 24.68 13.01 -2.99
C ASP A 95 24.38 13.46 -1.54
N ASN A 96 23.46 12.78 -0.87
CA ASN A 96 22.93 13.08 0.47
C ASN A 96 22.24 14.45 0.60
N SER A 97 21.97 15.15 -0.51
CA SER A 97 21.08 16.31 -0.47
C SER A 97 19.65 15.88 -0.11
N LYS A 98 18.98 16.71 0.69
CA LYS A 98 17.64 16.43 1.22
C LYS A 98 16.62 17.34 0.60
N PHE A 99 15.38 16.82 0.45
CA PHE A 99 14.21 17.57 0.04
C PHE A 99 13.03 17.17 0.93
N ASN A 100 12.42 18.13 1.62
CA ASN A 100 11.25 17.91 2.45
C ASN A 100 9.98 18.16 1.65
N TYR A 101 9.32 17.11 1.26
CA TYR A 101 8.04 17.15 0.54
C TYR A 101 6.90 17.36 1.53
N SER A 102 6.14 18.44 1.35
CA SER A 102 5.09 18.86 2.29
C SER A 102 3.87 19.46 1.56
N GLY A 103 2.82 19.78 2.31
CA GLY A 103 1.65 20.51 1.81
C GLY A 103 1.88 22.02 1.67
N ASN A 104 2.96 22.55 2.20
CA ASN A 104 3.29 23.98 2.15
C ASN A 104 3.83 24.35 0.76
N GLU A 105 3.00 25.02 -0.02
CA GLU A 105 3.31 25.38 -1.41
C GLU A 105 4.51 26.33 -1.53
N THR A 106 4.64 27.27 -0.60
CA THR A 106 5.76 28.24 -0.59
C THR A 106 7.08 27.53 -0.32
N GLU A 107 7.09 26.62 0.65
CA GLU A 107 8.26 25.82 0.99
C GLU A 107 8.64 24.87 -0.16
N MET A 108 7.66 24.20 -0.76
CA MET A 108 7.86 23.35 -1.93
C MET A 108 8.52 24.10 -3.08
N LYS A 109 7.98 25.27 -3.45
CA LYS A 109 8.54 26.10 -4.51
C LYS A 109 9.95 26.57 -4.20
N SER A 110 10.22 27.02 -2.97
CA SER A 110 11.54 27.47 -2.53
C SER A 110 12.58 26.32 -2.62
N GLN A 111 12.21 25.11 -2.21
CA GLN A 111 13.10 23.96 -2.32
C GLN A 111 13.34 23.54 -3.79
N ILE A 112 12.30 23.57 -4.64
CA ILE A 112 12.43 23.31 -6.07
C ILE A 112 13.35 24.36 -6.73
N GLU A 113 13.18 25.65 -6.41
CA GLU A 113 14.00 26.72 -6.95
C GLU A 113 15.48 26.55 -6.65
N LYS A 114 15.83 26.08 -5.46
CA LYS A 114 17.22 25.78 -5.07
C LYS A 114 17.85 24.67 -5.91
N ILE A 115 17.04 23.72 -6.41
CA ILE A 115 17.51 22.62 -7.27
C ILE A 115 17.47 23.02 -8.76
N SER A 116 16.36 23.64 -9.18
CA SER A 116 16.12 24.03 -10.59
C SER A 116 15.06 25.14 -10.64
N LYS A 117 15.50 26.37 -10.87
CA LYS A 117 14.60 27.53 -10.95
C LYS A 117 13.56 27.41 -12.06
N GLU A 118 13.93 26.82 -13.20
CA GLU A 118 13.02 26.62 -14.33
C GLU A 118 11.89 25.61 -14.04
N ASP A 119 12.09 24.69 -13.09
CA ASP A 119 11.14 23.66 -12.75
C ASP A 119 10.04 24.13 -11.76
N VAL A 120 10.13 25.33 -11.21
CA VAL A 120 9.08 25.90 -10.34
C VAL A 120 7.76 26.01 -11.11
N ARG A 121 7.79 26.62 -12.31
CA ARG A 121 6.61 26.70 -13.18
C ARG A 121 6.17 25.34 -13.70
N GLY A 122 7.14 24.46 -13.95
CA GLY A 122 6.86 23.06 -14.34
C GLY A 122 6.06 22.33 -13.28
N TYR A 123 6.44 22.48 -12.01
CA TYR A 123 5.73 21.92 -10.86
C TYR A 123 4.29 22.43 -10.74
N GLU A 124 4.06 23.75 -10.85
CA GLU A 124 2.71 24.32 -10.83
C GLU A 124 1.81 23.73 -11.93
N ASN A 125 2.35 23.63 -13.15
CA ASN A 125 1.64 23.05 -14.29
C ASN A 125 1.36 21.54 -14.06
N LEU A 126 2.31 20.80 -13.50
CA LEU A 126 2.14 19.39 -13.18
C LEU A 126 1.02 19.20 -12.14
N VAL A 127 1.04 19.97 -11.06
CA VAL A 127 -0.01 19.92 -10.02
C VAL A 127 -1.38 20.25 -10.62
N SER A 128 -1.47 21.28 -11.45
CA SER A 128 -2.72 21.64 -12.16
C SER A 128 -3.21 20.50 -13.07
N PHE A 129 -2.29 19.81 -13.76
CA PHE A 129 -2.65 18.69 -14.62
C PHE A 129 -3.07 17.45 -13.83
N THR A 130 -2.36 17.14 -12.74
CA THR A 130 -2.71 16.00 -11.87
C THR A 130 -4.05 16.20 -11.15
N LYS A 131 -4.44 17.48 -10.90
CA LYS A 131 -5.81 17.80 -10.46
C LYS A 131 -6.86 17.31 -11.44
N LYS A 132 -6.66 17.54 -12.76
CA LYS A 132 -7.61 17.06 -13.78
C LYS A 132 -7.71 15.53 -13.83
N ILE A 133 -6.57 14.84 -13.61
CA ILE A 133 -6.55 13.38 -13.50
C ILE A 133 -7.31 12.94 -12.25
N PHE A 134 -7.09 13.62 -11.12
CA PHE A 134 -7.78 13.37 -9.87
C PHE A 134 -9.30 13.58 -9.98
N ASP A 135 -9.74 14.71 -10.54
CA ASP A 135 -11.15 15.01 -10.72
C ASP A 135 -11.85 13.91 -11.54
N LYS A 136 -11.19 13.41 -12.60
CA LYS A 136 -11.73 12.33 -13.42
C LYS A 136 -11.61 10.96 -12.75
N GLY A 137 -10.41 10.59 -12.32
CA GLY A 137 -10.11 9.23 -11.83
C GLY A 137 -10.66 8.96 -10.43
N PHE A 138 -10.57 9.94 -9.54
CA PHE A 138 -10.98 9.77 -8.15
C PHE A 138 -12.40 10.29 -7.88
N THR A 139 -12.77 11.46 -8.42
CA THR A 139 -14.08 12.07 -8.12
C THR A 139 -15.20 11.49 -8.99
N GLU A 140 -14.96 11.32 -10.31
CA GLU A 140 -16.03 10.86 -11.22
C GLU A 140 -16.07 9.32 -11.36
N LEU A 141 -14.91 8.65 -11.35
CA LEU A 141 -14.81 7.23 -11.70
C LEU A 141 -14.58 6.30 -10.50
N ALA A 142 -14.39 6.83 -9.29
CA ALA A 142 -14.12 6.00 -8.10
C ALA A 142 -15.23 4.95 -7.84
N ASP A 143 -16.48 5.32 -8.06
CA ASP A 143 -17.65 4.49 -7.79
C ASP A 143 -18.24 3.82 -9.06
N VAL A 144 -17.56 3.95 -10.20
CA VAL A 144 -18.03 3.38 -11.48
C VAL A 144 -17.43 1.98 -11.65
N PRO A 145 -18.27 0.93 -11.70
CA PRO A 145 -17.80 -0.40 -12.02
C PRO A 145 -17.40 -0.49 -13.51
N PHE A 146 -16.17 -0.96 -13.77
CA PHE A 146 -15.67 -1.22 -15.12
C PHE A 146 -15.96 -2.64 -15.58
N ASP A 147 -17.20 -3.11 -15.33
CA ASP A 147 -17.64 -4.47 -15.62
C ASP A 147 -18.00 -4.70 -17.09
N LYS A 148 -18.33 -3.63 -17.83
CA LYS A 148 -18.74 -3.69 -19.21
C LYS A 148 -17.76 -3.00 -20.13
N PRO A 149 -17.37 -3.61 -21.27
CA PRO A 149 -16.45 -2.98 -22.25
C PRO A 149 -16.93 -1.61 -22.72
N PHE A 150 -18.24 -1.40 -22.85
CA PHE A 150 -18.84 -0.13 -23.26
C PHE A 150 -18.54 1.01 -22.26
N VAL A 151 -18.48 0.74 -20.95
CA VAL A 151 -18.11 1.74 -19.95
C VAL A 151 -16.69 2.23 -20.18
N MET A 152 -15.76 1.30 -20.44
CA MET A 152 -14.37 1.64 -20.78
C MET A 152 -14.27 2.44 -22.09
N MET A 153 -15.00 2.03 -23.15
CA MET A 153 -15.01 2.74 -24.42
C MET A 153 -15.50 4.18 -24.27
N LYS A 154 -16.52 4.42 -23.46
CA LYS A 154 -17.04 5.77 -23.17
C LYS A 154 -16.01 6.66 -22.49
N GLN A 155 -15.10 6.09 -21.67
CA GLN A 155 -14.06 6.85 -20.99
C GLN A 155 -12.82 7.10 -21.86
N LEU A 156 -12.66 6.38 -22.97
CA LEU A 156 -11.45 6.43 -23.81
C LEU A 156 -11.06 7.86 -24.24
N PRO A 157 -11.97 8.73 -24.73
CA PRO A 157 -11.61 10.10 -25.11
C PRO A 157 -11.07 10.93 -23.92
N ALA A 158 -11.64 10.77 -22.73
CA ALA A 158 -11.18 11.44 -21.51
C ALA A 158 -9.80 10.93 -21.10
N LEU A 159 -9.59 9.60 -21.11
CA LEU A 159 -8.31 8.98 -20.79
C LEU A 159 -7.19 9.43 -21.76
N LEU A 160 -7.48 9.52 -23.05
CA LEU A 160 -6.52 10.04 -24.03
C LEU A 160 -6.17 11.51 -23.77
N LYS A 161 -7.17 12.36 -23.48
CA LYS A 161 -6.95 13.77 -23.11
C LYS A 161 -6.11 13.91 -21.84
N LEU A 162 -6.25 12.98 -20.90
CA LEU A 162 -5.44 12.92 -19.67
C LEU A 162 -4.09 12.22 -19.87
N LYS A 163 -3.72 11.91 -21.12
CA LYS A 163 -2.44 11.28 -21.48
C LYS A 163 -2.19 9.94 -20.79
N SER A 164 -3.26 9.16 -20.52
CA SER A 164 -3.17 7.87 -19.81
C SER A 164 -2.28 6.82 -20.49
N TYR A 165 -1.94 7.02 -21.76
CA TYR A 165 -1.00 6.22 -22.53
C TYR A 165 0.48 6.46 -22.15
N LYS A 166 0.78 7.51 -21.39
CA LYS A 166 2.12 7.77 -20.86
C LYS A 166 2.31 7.03 -19.53
N SER A 167 3.56 6.76 -19.16
CA SER A 167 3.90 6.40 -17.80
C SER A 167 3.87 7.62 -16.88
N VAL A 168 3.81 7.42 -15.57
CA VAL A 168 3.89 8.52 -14.58
C VAL A 168 5.20 9.27 -14.74
N TYR A 169 6.34 8.57 -14.86
CA TYR A 169 7.63 9.20 -15.09
C TYR A 169 7.66 10.02 -16.38
N SER A 170 7.12 9.49 -17.49
CA SER A 170 7.04 10.20 -18.78
C SER A 170 6.11 11.42 -18.69
N LEU A 171 5.02 11.35 -17.93
CA LEU A 171 4.15 12.51 -17.67
C LEU A 171 4.92 13.58 -16.91
N VAL A 172 5.55 13.24 -15.77
CA VAL A 172 6.32 14.17 -14.96
C VAL A 172 7.44 14.81 -15.77
N SER A 173 8.17 14.03 -16.58
CA SER A 173 9.24 14.51 -17.47
C SER A 173 8.76 15.49 -18.54
N SER A 174 7.45 15.52 -18.85
CA SER A 174 6.87 16.53 -19.77
C SER A 174 6.76 17.92 -19.13
N TYR A 175 6.92 18.03 -17.80
CA TYR A 175 6.80 19.28 -17.04
C TYR A 175 8.08 19.64 -16.29
N ILE A 176 8.87 18.65 -15.85
CA ILE A 176 10.04 18.79 -14.98
C ILE A 176 11.29 18.39 -15.77
N LYS A 177 12.34 19.19 -15.68
CA LYS A 177 13.62 18.95 -16.38
C LYS A 177 14.65 18.27 -15.49
N ASN A 178 14.74 18.67 -14.22
CA ASN A 178 15.72 18.13 -13.29
C ASN A 178 15.41 16.69 -12.90
N GLU A 179 16.41 15.82 -12.98
CA GLU A 179 16.25 14.38 -12.78
C GLU A 179 15.89 14.00 -11.33
N LYS A 180 16.45 14.69 -10.32
CA LYS A 180 16.10 14.45 -8.91
C LYS A 180 14.61 14.73 -8.67
N LEU A 181 14.11 15.86 -9.21
CA LEU A 181 12.70 16.24 -9.11
C LEU A 181 11.80 15.29 -9.90
N ARG A 182 12.22 14.80 -11.08
CA ARG A 182 11.47 13.77 -11.83
C ARG A 182 11.26 12.51 -11.00
N ARG A 183 12.33 11.97 -10.43
CA ARG A 183 12.28 10.75 -9.59
C ARG A 183 11.36 10.95 -8.40
N MET A 184 11.53 12.04 -7.68
CA MET A 184 10.71 12.38 -6.51
C MET A 184 9.22 12.49 -6.86
N LEU A 185 8.87 13.29 -7.88
CA LEU A 185 7.47 13.57 -8.23
C LEU A 185 6.79 12.41 -8.98
N SER A 186 7.54 11.41 -9.43
CA SER A 186 7.00 10.23 -10.12
C SER A 186 6.97 8.96 -9.27
N MET A 187 7.43 8.96 -8.03
CA MET A 187 7.61 7.77 -7.21
C MET A 187 6.30 7.11 -6.74
N HIS A 188 5.19 7.83 -6.79
CA HIS A 188 3.89 7.41 -6.21
C HIS A 188 3.39 6.03 -6.64
N PRO A 189 3.60 5.54 -7.88
CA PRO A 189 3.27 4.17 -8.25
C PRO A 189 3.89 3.11 -7.35
N LEU A 190 5.10 3.34 -6.81
CA LEU A 190 5.76 2.40 -5.90
C LEU A 190 4.95 2.18 -4.60
N LEU A 191 4.20 3.19 -4.15
CA LEU A 191 3.33 3.07 -2.97
C LEU A 191 2.21 2.05 -3.16
N VAL A 192 1.88 1.71 -4.40
CA VAL A 192 0.85 0.74 -4.77
C VAL A 192 1.41 -0.46 -5.55
N GLY A 193 2.73 -0.60 -5.57
CA GLY A 193 3.43 -1.74 -6.17
C GLY A 193 3.70 -1.62 -7.66
N GLY A 194 3.61 -0.42 -8.24
CA GLY A 194 3.84 -0.15 -9.66
C GLY A 194 5.21 0.44 -9.97
N ASN A 195 5.72 0.15 -11.15
CA ASN A 195 6.93 0.77 -11.67
C ASN A 195 6.60 2.15 -12.27
N PRO A 196 7.18 3.27 -11.78
CA PRO A 196 6.93 4.61 -12.31
C PRO A 196 7.18 4.76 -13.82
N PHE A 197 8.09 3.96 -14.37
CA PHE A 197 8.48 4.02 -15.79
C PHE A 197 7.48 3.30 -16.71
N THR A 198 6.64 2.41 -16.19
CA THR A 198 5.66 1.65 -17.00
C THR A 198 4.21 1.86 -16.55
N THR A 199 3.98 2.21 -15.29
CA THR A 199 2.63 2.44 -14.75
C THR A 199 1.99 3.67 -15.38
N THR A 200 0.73 3.52 -15.84
CA THR A 200 -0.03 4.61 -16.50
C THR A 200 -0.06 5.90 -15.68
N SER A 201 0.02 7.03 -16.37
CA SER A 201 0.02 8.38 -15.80
C SER A 201 -1.23 8.72 -14.97
N ILE A 202 -2.29 7.92 -15.04
CA ILE A 202 -3.48 8.07 -14.19
C ILE A 202 -3.09 8.02 -12.70
N TYR A 203 -2.09 7.24 -12.33
CA TYR A 203 -1.58 7.20 -10.95
C TYR A 203 -0.92 8.51 -10.49
N GLY A 204 -0.67 9.45 -11.39
CA GLY A 204 -0.32 10.83 -11.04
C GLY A 204 -1.39 11.56 -10.23
N LEU A 205 -2.64 11.04 -10.19
CA LEU A 205 -3.69 11.55 -9.30
C LEU A 205 -3.27 11.55 -7.82
N ILE A 206 -2.38 10.63 -7.41
CA ILE A 206 -1.93 10.50 -6.02
C ILE A 206 -1.22 11.78 -5.56
N LEU A 207 -0.41 12.40 -6.43
CA LEU A 207 0.25 13.68 -6.14
C LEU A 207 -0.77 14.78 -5.75
N TYR A 208 -1.90 14.86 -6.47
CA TYR A 208 -2.94 15.84 -6.13
C TYR A 208 -3.78 15.39 -4.92
N LEU A 209 -4.00 14.10 -4.76
CA LEU A 209 -4.70 13.52 -3.62
C LEU A 209 -4.00 13.89 -2.30
N GLU A 210 -2.67 13.71 -2.23
CA GLU A 210 -1.86 14.12 -1.09
C GLU A 210 -1.94 15.63 -0.85
N LYS A 211 -1.83 16.44 -1.92
CA LYS A 211 -1.96 17.89 -1.81
C LYS A 211 -3.33 18.33 -1.27
N LYS A 212 -4.40 17.62 -1.64
CA LYS A 212 -5.78 17.97 -1.24
C LYS A 212 -6.08 17.66 0.21
N TRP A 213 -5.62 16.54 0.73
CA TRP A 213 -5.98 16.06 2.07
C TRP A 213 -4.80 15.93 3.04
N GLY A 214 -3.58 16.08 2.56
CA GLY A 214 -2.38 15.85 3.35
C GLY A 214 -2.11 14.37 3.61
N ILE A 215 -1.04 14.14 4.37
CA ILE A 215 -0.67 12.82 4.87
C ILE A 215 -0.82 12.83 6.39
N HIS A 216 -1.44 11.77 6.90
CA HIS A 216 -1.72 11.58 8.32
C HIS A 216 -1.10 10.29 8.82
N TYR A 217 -0.82 10.26 10.10
CA TYR A 217 -0.43 9.08 10.85
C TYR A 217 -1.49 8.72 11.88
N SER A 218 -1.75 7.44 12.09
CA SER A 218 -2.63 6.96 13.15
C SER A 218 -1.86 6.82 14.45
N MET A 219 -2.21 7.59 15.47
CA MET A 219 -1.62 7.47 16.80
C MET A 219 -1.86 6.06 17.36
N GLY A 220 -0.82 5.45 17.93
CA GLY A 220 -0.81 4.04 18.31
C GLY A 220 -0.59 3.05 17.16
N GLY A 221 -0.14 3.56 15.99
CA GLY A 221 0.11 2.79 14.78
C GLY A 221 -1.14 2.48 13.96
N THR A 222 -0.92 1.94 12.75
CA THR A 222 -2.03 1.58 11.84
C THR A 222 -2.97 0.52 12.42
N GLY A 223 -2.48 -0.30 13.35
CA GLY A 223 -3.31 -1.24 14.11
C GLY A 223 -4.41 -0.56 14.93
N ASN A 224 -4.25 0.72 15.31
CA ASN A 224 -5.29 1.44 16.03
C ASN A 224 -6.52 1.69 15.16
N ILE A 225 -6.35 1.95 13.88
CA ILE A 225 -7.47 2.05 12.94
C ILE A 225 -8.23 0.72 12.88
N ILE A 226 -7.51 -0.41 12.84
CA ILE A 226 -8.14 -1.74 12.83
C ILE A 226 -8.94 -1.96 14.10
N ARG A 227 -8.36 -1.66 15.27
CA ARG A 227 -9.07 -1.77 16.55
C ARG A 227 -10.30 -0.88 16.63
N GLY A 228 -10.20 0.37 16.14
CA GLY A 228 -11.34 1.29 16.06
C GLY A 228 -12.47 0.75 15.19
N LEU A 229 -12.15 0.21 14.01
CA LEU A 229 -13.14 -0.41 13.12
C LEU A 229 -13.71 -1.70 13.72
N GLU A 230 -12.91 -2.52 14.37
CA GLU A 230 -13.36 -3.74 15.05
C GLU A 230 -14.34 -3.43 16.20
N LYS A 231 -14.00 -2.40 17.01
CA LYS A 231 -14.89 -1.91 18.07
C LYS A 231 -16.23 -1.46 17.48
N LEU A 232 -16.21 -0.66 16.40
CA LEU A 232 -17.43 -0.23 15.70
C LEU A 232 -18.23 -1.43 15.20
N MET A 233 -17.60 -2.40 14.52
CA MET A 233 -18.27 -3.60 14.01
C MET A 233 -18.96 -4.40 15.12
N THR A 234 -18.29 -4.54 16.25
CA THR A 234 -18.86 -5.22 17.44
C THR A 234 -20.06 -4.47 17.97
N GLU A 235 -19.97 -3.15 18.14
CA GLU A 235 -21.07 -2.31 18.64
C GLU A 235 -22.32 -2.34 17.73
N VAL A 236 -22.11 -2.43 16.41
CA VAL A 236 -23.23 -2.49 15.46
C VAL A 236 -23.73 -3.92 15.20
N GLY A 237 -23.19 -4.92 15.89
CA GLY A 237 -23.66 -6.31 15.85
C GLY A 237 -23.24 -7.05 14.57
N ILE A 238 -22.02 -6.84 14.08
CA ILE A 238 -21.38 -7.72 13.09
C ILE A 238 -20.76 -8.89 13.85
N GLN A 239 -21.07 -10.12 13.43
CA GLN A 239 -20.42 -11.31 13.97
C GLN A 239 -19.00 -11.42 13.42
N ILE A 240 -17.99 -11.53 14.29
CA ILE A 240 -16.58 -11.66 13.91
C ILE A 240 -16.09 -13.03 14.38
N ILE A 241 -15.57 -13.83 13.45
CA ILE A 241 -14.97 -15.15 13.70
C ILE A 241 -13.48 -15.01 13.33
N LYS A 242 -12.61 -15.17 14.33
CA LYS A 242 -11.15 -15.06 14.19
C LYS A 242 -10.47 -16.40 14.36
N GLY A 243 -9.27 -16.56 13.80
CA GLY A 243 -8.45 -17.76 13.92
C GLY A 243 -8.92 -18.92 13.06
N HIS A 244 -9.82 -18.68 12.09
CA HIS A 244 -10.35 -19.69 11.19
C HIS A 244 -10.16 -19.30 9.72
N GLU A 245 -9.50 -20.15 8.98
CA GLU A 245 -9.29 -19.94 7.54
C GLU A 245 -10.49 -20.47 6.72
N VAL A 246 -10.99 -19.64 5.81
CA VAL A 246 -11.97 -20.10 4.81
C VAL A 246 -11.23 -20.97 3.79
N LYS A 247 -11.53 -22.27 3.78
CA LYS A 247 -10.94 -23.22 2.84
C LYS A 247 -11.72 -23.33 1.53
N LYS A 248 -13.05 -23.12 1.60
CA LYS A 248 -13.90 -23.37 0.45
C LYS A 248 -15.13 -22.48 0.43
N ILE A 249 -15.51 -22.01 -0.74
CA ILE A 249 -16.80 -21.38 -1.00
C ILE A 249 -17.73 -22.47 -1.53
N ILE A 250 -18.84 -22.71 -0.83
CA ILE A 250 -19.79 -23.77 -1.12
C ILE A 250 -20.83 -23.22 -2.10
N SER A 251 -21.09 -23.97 -3.18
CA SER A 251 -22.12 -23.66 -4.17
C SER A 251 -22.94 -24.90 -4.55
N THR A 252 -24.21 -24.68 -4.83
CA THR A 252 -25.11 -25.67 -5.43
C THR A 252 -25.55 -25.15 -6.80
N GLY A 253 -25.09 -25.80 -7.86
CA GLY A 253 -25.18 -25.24 -9.21
C GLY A 253 -24.43 -23.91 -9.30
N ASN A 254 -25.13 -22.87 -9.77
CA ASN A 254 -24.59 -21.53 -9.91
C ASN A 254 -24.85 -20.61 -8.70
N LYS A 255 -25.42 -21.15 -7.62
CA LYS A 255 -25.79 -20.38 -6.43
C LYS A 255 -24.83 -20.68 -5.28
N ILE A 256 -24.24 -19.64 -4.68
CA ILE A 256 -23.48 -19.75 -3.43
C ILE A 256 -24.44 -20.07 -2.29
N THR A 257 -24.03 -20.98 -1.40
CA THR A 257 -24.84 -21.43 -0.25
C THR A 257 -24.09 -21.28 1.08
N GLY A 258 -22.80 -20.95 1.06
CA GLY A 258 -22.01 -20.74 2.26
C GLY A 258 -20.51 -20.89 2.06
N ILE A 259 -19.82 -21.08 3.17
CA ILE A 259 -18.36 -21.29 3.23
C ILE A 259 -18.02 -22.45 4.18
N GLU A 260 -16.90 -23.13 3.92
CA GLU A 260 -16.30 -24.15 4.79
C GLU A 260 -15.02 -23.60 5.40
N LEU A 261 -14.88 -23.72 6.72
CA LEU A 261 -13.69 -23.33 7.46
C LEU A 261 -12.66 -24.49 7.53
N ASP A 262 -11.48 -24.20 8.06
CA ASP A 262 -10.38 -25.15 8.24
C ASP A 262 -10.71 -26.29 9.22
N ASP A 263 -11.57 -26.03 10.22
CA ASP A 263 -12.10 -27.02 11.17
C ASP A 263 -13.32 -27.81 10.63
N LYS A 264 -13.65 -27.67 9.33
CA LYS A 264 -14.81 -28.27 8.66
C LYS A 264 -16.17 -27.68 9.08
N THR A 265 -16.20 -26.62 9.85
CA THR A 265 -17.44 -25.89 10.16
C THR A 265 -17.99 -25.24 8.89
N ASN A 266 -19.28 -25.44 8.65
CA ASN A 266 -19.99 -24.81 7.51
C ASN A 266 -20.82 -23.63 8.00
N ILE A 267 -20.61 -22.47 7.39
CA ILE A 267 -21.40 -21.25 7.62
C ILE A 267 -22.27 -21.00 6.40
N LYS A 268 -23.59 -21.03 6.60
CA LYS A 268 -24.56 -20.71 5.53
C LYS A 268 -24.56 -19.22 5.23
N ALA A 269 -24.58 -18.87 3.95
CA ALA A 269 -24.63 -17.50 3.48
C ALA A 269 -25.27 -17.45 2.09
N ASP A 270 -26.11 -16.44 1.86
CA ASP A 270 -26.73 -16.19 0.54
C ASP A 270 -25.74 -15.52 -0.42
N ASN A 271 -24.79 -14.76 0.14
CA ASN A 271 -23.74 -14.06 -0.61
C ASN A 271 -22.42 -14.14 0.15
N VAL A 272 -21.32 -14.28 -0.58
CA VAL A 272 -19.95 -14.26 -0.04
C VAL A 272 -19.17 -13.15 -0.72
N ILE A 273 -18.65 -12.21 0.09
CA ILE A 273 -17.73 -11.19 -0.37
C ILE A 273 -16.32 -11.60 0.05
N CYS A 274 -15.48 -11.84 -0.93
CA CYS A 274 -14.13 -12.29 -0.72
C CYS A 274 -13.13 -11.14 -0.92
N ASN A 275 -12.38 -10.80 0.12
CA ASN A 275 -11.29 -9.82 0.09
C ASN A 275 -9.90 -10.50 0.03
N ALA A 276 -9.85 -11.81 -0.15
CA ALA A 276 -8.61 -12.53 -0.42
C ALA A 276 -8.10 -12.24 -1.84
N ASP A 277 -6.83 -12.55 -2.07
CA ASP A 277 -6.21 -12.36 -3.38
C ASP A 277 -6.93 -13.19 -4.46
N PRO A 278 -7.38 -12.58 -5.58
CA PRO A 278 -8.17 -13.28 -6.59
C PRO A 278 -7.58 -14.59 -7.08
N PRO A 279 -6.27 -14.72 -7.41
CA PRO A 279 -5.69 -16.01 -7.77
C PRO A 279 -5.87 -17.08 -6.70
N ALA A 280 -5.72 -16.73 -5.42
CA ALA A 280 -5.89 -17.69 -4.33
C ALA A 280 -7.35 -18.14 -4.21
N VAL A 281 -8.32 -17.22 -4.39
CA VAL A 281 -9.76 -17.52 -4.38
C VAL A 281 -10.11 -18.50 -5.49
N TYR A 282 -9.72 -18.19 -6.73
CA TYR A 282 -10.05 -19.02 -7.89
C TYR A 282 -9.37 -20.39 -7.87
N GLU A 283 -8.12 -20.46 -7.37
CA GLU A 283 -7.34 -21.69 -7.38
C GLU A 283 -7.67 -22.61 -6.19
N LYS A 284 -7.91 -22.03 -5.01
CA LYS A 284 -8.01 -22.78 -3.76
C LYS A 284 -9.42 -22.87 -3.20
N MET A 285 -10.25 -21.82 -3.36
CA MET A 285 -11.54 -21.74 -2.65
C MET A 285 -12.77 -22.09 -3.53
N LEU A 286 -12.69 -21.88 -4.85
CA LEU A 286 -13.76 -22.20 -5.80
C LEU A 286 -13.53 -23.56 -6.45
N ASN A 287 -13.97 -24.63 -5.87
CA ASN A 287 -14.08 -26.07 -6.27
C ASN A 287 -13.68 -26.44 -7.71
N GLY A 288 -12.57 -25.95 -8.24
CA GLY A 288 -12.05 -26.33 -9.57
C GLY A 288 -12.90 -25.90 -10.78
N ASN A 289 -14.13 -25.42 -10.61
CA ASN A 289 -14.97 -25.02 -11.75
C ASN A 289 -14.45 -23.74 -12.42
N ALA A 290 -13.92 -22.79 -11.66
CA ALA A 290 -13.29 -21.58 -12.21
C ALA A 290 -12.00 -21.93 -12.98
N ASN A 291 -11.23 -22.93 -12.51
CA ASN A 291 -10.02 -23.40 -13.17
C ASN A 291 -10.27 -24.07 -14.53
N LYS A 292 -11.49 -24.51 -14.82
CA LYS A 292 -11.87 -25.10 -16.12
C LYS A 292 -12.14 -24.05 -17.21
N SER A 293 -12.29 -22.76 -16.83
CA SER A 293 -12.50 -21.69 -17.81
C SER A 293 -11.23 -21.42 -18.62
N ILE A 294 -11.29 -21.64 -19.92
CA ILE A 294 -10.20 -21.35 -20.86
C ILE A 294 -9.79 -19.88 -20.77
N LEU A 295 -10.75 -18.97 -20.62
CA LEU A 295 -10.53 -17.54 -20.48
C LEU A 295 -9.77 -17.21 -19.20
N PHE A 296 -10.10 -17.87 -18.08
CA PHE A 296 -9.36 -17.69 -16.83
C PHE A 296 -7.91 -18.17 -16.93
N GLN A 297 -7.69 -19.36 -17.54
CA GLN A 297 -6.34 -19.89 -17.76
C GLN A 297 -5.50 -19.00 -18.68
N TRP A 298 -6.11 -18.44 -19.72
CA TRP A 298 -5.46 -17.50 -20.62
C TRP A 298 -5.08 -16.20 -19.90
N LYS A 299 -6.00 -15.62 -19.09
CA LYS A 299 -5.72 -14.45 -18.27
C LYS A 299 -4.61 -14.72 -17.25
N LYS A 300 -4.66 -15.87 -16.56
CA LYS A 300 -3.67 -16.30 -15.57
C LYS A 300 -2.26 -16.36 -16.14
N ARG A 301 -2.08 -16.91 -17.36
CA ARG A 301 -0.76 -16.99 -18.02
C ARG A 301 -0.16 -15.63 -18.36
N ARG A 302 -0.99 -14.59 -18.50
CA ARG A 302 -0.59 -13.23 -18.85
C ARG A 302 -0.63 -12.27 -17.67
N MET A 303 -0.88 -12.79 -16.49
CA MET A 303 -0.97 -11.96 -15.28
C MET A 303 0.44 -11.56 -14.85
N GLU A 304 0.69 -10.27 -14.88
CA GLU A 304 1.89 -9.69 -14.31
C GLU A 304 1.63 -9.36 -12.84
N TYR A 305 2.58 -9.69 -12.01
CA TYR A 305 2.52 -9.47 -10.57
C TYR A 305 3.37 -8.26 -10.20
N SER A 306 2.91 -7.50 -9.21
CA SER A 306 3.66 -6.38 -8.63
C SER A 306 4.98 -6.88 -8.02
N MET A 307 5.85 -5.95 -7.65
CA MET A 307 7.06 -6.26 -6.91
C MET A 307 6.77 -6.97 -5.59
N GLY A 308 7.74 -7.72 -5.10
CA GLY A 308 7.83 -8.19 -3.72
C GLY A 308 8.38 -7.10 -2.80
N LEU A 309 8.31 -7.35 -1.50
CA LEU A 309 8.91 -6.49 -0.48
C LEU A 309 9.81 -7.29 0.45
N PHE A 310 10.99 -6.74 0.72
CA PHE A 310 11.77 -7.07 1.89
C PHE A 310 11.52 -5.97 2.92
N VAL A 311 11.05 -6.33 4.12
CA VAL A 311 10.75 -5.36 5.18
C VAL A 311 11.57 -5.71 6.40
N TYR A 312 12.48 -4.80 6.79
CA TYR A 312 13.33 -4.96 7.94
C TYR A 312 12.85 -4.04 9.07
N TYR A 313 12.55 -4.62 10.21
CA TYR A 313 12.09 -3.96 11.42
C TYR A 313 13.19 -3.91 12.44
N PHE A 314 13.38 -2.78 13.12
CA PHE A 314 14.37 -2.69 14.18
C PHE A 314 14.05 -1.59 15.19
N GLY A 315 14.51 -1.81 16.44
CA GLY A 315 14.52 -0.83 17.51
C GLY A 315 15.94 -0.44 17.87
N THR A 316 16.17 0.82 18.21
CA THR A 316 17.47 1.32 18.59
C THR A 316 17.51 1.82 20.03
N LYS A 317 18.66 1.69 20.71
CA LYS A 317 18.86 2.19 22.07
C LYS A 317 19.02 3.70 22.17
N ILE A 318 19.24 4.40 21.03
CA ILE A 318 19.33 5.85 20.92
C ILE A 318 18.31 6.37 19.91
N LYS A 319 18.05 7.69 19.92
CA LYS A 319 17.20 8.35 18.93
C LYS A 319 18.01 8.91 17.78
N TYR A 320 17.48 8.78 16.56
CA TYR A 320 18.03 9.37 15.34
C TYR A 320 17.15 10.56 14.91
N GLU A 321 17.27 11.68 15.62
CA GLU A 321 16.37 12.84 15.45
C GLU A 321 16.45 13.51 14.07
N ASN A 322 17.52 13.24 13.32
CA ASN A 322 17.72 13.72 11.95
C ASN A 322 16.91 12.94 10.89
N ILE A 323 16.19 11.89 11.28
CA ILE A 323 15.35 11.07 10.42
C ILE A 323 13.88 11.50 10.59
N GLU A 324 13.26 11.90 9.51
CA GLU A 324 11.85 12.26 9.48
C GLU A 324 10.92 11.03 9.61
N HIS A 325 9.63 11.26 9.86
CA HIS A 325 8.64 10.18 9.99
C HIS A 325 8.65 9.23 8.79
N HIS A 326 8.69 9.78 7.59
CA HIS A 326 8.86 9.06 6.33
C HIS A 326 10.08 9.57 5.60
N THR A 327 11.06 8.73 5.35
CA THR A 327 12.28 9.06 4.61
C THR A 327 12.45 8.10 3.44
N ILE A 328 12.69 8.64 2.25
CA ILE A 328 12.93 7.86 1.03
C ILE A 328 14.35 8.15 0.55
N LYS A 329 15.19 7.13 0.54
CA LYS A 329 16.56 7.20 0.01
C LYS A 329 16.61 6.61 -1.39
N PHE A 330 17.07 7.40 -2.34
CA PHE A 330 17.35 6.94 -3.70
C PHE A 330 18.76 6.33 -3.78
N GLY A 331 18.86 5.18 -4.46
CA GLY A 331 20.14 4.62 -4.93
C GLY A 331 20.68 5.38 -6.13
N ASN A 332 21.96 5.11 -6.48
CA ASN A 332 22.62 5.79 -7.60
C ASN A 332 22.03 5.38 -8.97
N LYS A 333 21.59 4.13 -9.09
CA LYS A 333 21.08 3.54 -10.33
C LYS A 333 19.59 3.24 -10.22
N TYR A 334 18.80 4.27 -9.89
CA TYR A 334 17.36 4.11 -9.58
C TYR A 334 16.56 3.38 -10.66
N LYS A 335 16.77 3.73 -11.96
CA LYS A 335 16.03 3.09 -13.05
C LYS A 335 16.46 1.63 -13.21
N GLU A 336 17.75 1.36 -13.24
CA GLU A 336 18.29 0.01 -13.38
C GLU A 336 17.85 -0.90 -12.20
N HIS A 337 17.78 -0.34 -10.99
CA HIS A 337 17.25 -1.06 -9.83
C HIS A 337 15.80 -1.48 -10.05
N LEU A 338 14.94 -0.59 -10.58
CA LEU A 338 13.55 -0.93 -10.87
C LEU A 338 13.44 -1.90 -12.05
N ASP A 339 14.24 -1.77 -13.09
CA ASP A 339 14.30 -2.73 -14.19
C ASP A 339 14.71 -4.13 -13.68
N ASP A 340 15.68 -4.20 -12.75
CA ASP A 340 16.09 -5.46 -12.12
C ASP A 340 14.96 -6.10 -11.30
N ILE A 341 14.16 -5.32 -10.59
CA ILE A 341 13.03 -5.81 -9.80
C ILE A 341 11.88 -6.31 -10.69
N PHE A 342 11.45 -5.48 -11.64
CA PHE A 342 10.21 -5.74 -12.38
C PHE A 342 10.41 -6.63 -13.61
N GLU A 343 11.55 -6.50 -14.32
CA GLU A 343 11.81 -7.18 -15.58
C GLU A 343 12.80 -8.33 -15.41
N ASN A 344 14.01 -8.04 -14.93
CA ASN A 344 15.10 -9.03 -14.83
C ASN A 344 14.93 -10.03 -13.69
N LYS A 345 14.08 -9.74 -12.69
CA LYS A 345 13.77 -10.58 -11.53
C LYS A 345 15.01 -10.95 -10.72
N LYS A 346 15.95 -10.02 -10.53
CA LYS A 346 17.18 -10.23 -9.77
C LYS A 346 17.36 -9.17 -8.68
N LEU A 347 18.11 -9.53 -7.63
CA LEU A 347 18.53 -8.60 -6.58
C LEU A 347 19.66 -7.69 -7.08
N ASN A 348 19.73 -6.51 -6.50
CA ASN A 348 20.76 -5.51 -6.78
C ASN A 348 21.30 -4.93 -5.46
N ASP A 349 22.59 -4.60 -5.42
CA ASP A 349 23.24 -4.03 -4.24
C ASP A 349 23.02 -2.51 -4.14
N ASP A 350 22.70 -1.84 -5.25
CA ASP A 350 22.36 -0.41 -5.25
C ASP A 350 20.85 -0.22 -5.07
N ILE A 351 20.39 -0.34 -3.81
CA ILE A 351 18.98 -0.27 -3.45
C ILE A 351 18.51 1.15 -3.16
N SER A 352 17.27 1.43 -3.58
CA SER A 352 16.46 2.52 -3.03
C SER A 352 15.57 1.95 -1.94
N TYR A 353 15.34 2.70 -0.87
CA TYR A 353 14.52 2.21 0.23
C TYR A 353 13.66 3.31 0.87
N TYR A 354 12.59 2.88 1.49
CA TYR A 354 11.74 3.71 2.33
C TYR A 354 11.98 3.36 3.80
N LEU A 355 12.25 4.38 4.61
CA LEU A 355 12.46 4.28 6.07
C LEU A 355 11.30 4.97 6.78
N HIS A 356 10.64 4.25 7.68
CA HIS A 356 9.57 4.73 8.53
C HIS A 356 10.02 4.80 9.98
N ARG A 357 9.84 5.96 10.60
CA ARG A 357 10.14 6.24 12.01
C ARG A 357 8.88 6.72 12.73
N PRO A 358 7.98 5.84 13.16
CA PRO A 358 6.75 6.24 13.83
C PRO A 358 7.00 6.97 15.15
N SER A 359 8.07 6.65 15.87
CA SER A 359 8.47 7.29 17.12
C SER A 359 8.82 8.79 16.98
N ALA A 360 9.03 9.29 15.75
CA ALA A 360 9.15 10.73 15.48
C ALA A 360 7.85 11.50 15.79
N THR A 361 6.70 10.87 15.57
CA THR A 361 5.38 11.46 15.79
C THR A 361 4.72 10.90 17.06
N ASP A 362 4.83 9.59 17.28
CA ASP A 362 4.19 8.87 18.39
C ASP A 362 5.22 8.18 19.29
N LYS A 363 5.45 8.79 20.44
CA LYS A 363 6.42 8.26 21.42
C LYS A 363 6.03 6.91 22.00
N SER A 364 4.77 6.49 21.88
CA SER A 364 4.28 5.20 22.39
C SER A 364 4.77 3.99 21.57
N MET A 365 5.31 4.24 20.37
CA MET A 365 5.79 3.20 19.45
C MET A 365 7.12 2.57 19.89
N ALA A 366 7.88 3.24 20.77
CA ALA A 366 9.16 2.75 21.30
C ALA A 366 9.26 2.96 22.81
N PRO A 367 10.08 2.17 23.53
CA PRO A 367 10.42 2.45 24.93
C PRO A 367 11.06 3.82 25.10
N ASN A 368 10.93 4.42 26.28
CA ASN A 368 11.46 5.75 26.54
C ASN A 368 12.98 5.85 26.22
N GLY A 369 13.37 6.92 25.53
CA GLY A 369 14.75 7.16 25.09
C GLY A 369 15.19 6.37 23.87
N LYS A 370 14.35 5.47 23.33
CA LYS A 370 14.63 4.61 22.17
C LYS A 370 13.87 5.06 20.93
N ASP A 371 14.21 4.50 19.79
CA ASP A 371 13.52 4.72 18.51
C ASP A 371 13.06 3.42 17.86
N CYS A 372 11.98 3.50 17.10
CA CYS A 372 11.35 2.40 16.37
C CYS A 372 11.38 2.69 14.86
N PHE A 373 11.75 1.68 14.07
CA PHE A 373 11.88 1.82 12.62
C PHE A 373 11.37 0.59 11.87
N TYR A 374 10.96 0.79 10.63
CA TYR A 374 11.06 -0.23 9.61
C TYR A 374 11.61 0.33 8.30
N VAL A 375 12.30 -0.52 7.56
CA VAL A 375 12.79 -0.24 6.21
C VAL A 375 12.09 -1.15 5.23
N LEU A 376 11.56 -0.56 4.17
CA LEU A 376 10.95 -1.28 3.07
C LEU A 376 11.85 -1.15 1.85
N VAL A 377 12.29 -2.29 1.34
CA VAL A 377 13.06 -2.39 0.09
C VAL A 377 12.21 -3.11 -0.94
N PRO A 378 11.93 -2.48 -2.09
CA PRO A 378 11.36 -3.18 -3.22
C PRO A 378 12.33 -4.27 -3.72
N VAL A 379 11.81 -5.47 -3.92
CA VAL A 379 12.57 -6.62 -4.40
C VAL A 379 11.76 -7.38 -5.46
N PRO A 380 12.38 -8.28 -6.25
CA PRO A 380 11.64 -9.15 -7.14
C PRO A 380 10.58 -9.97 -6.38
N ASN A 381 9.45 -10.22 -7.01
CA ASN A 381 8.41 -11.09 -6.46
C ASN A 381 8.83 -12.58 -6.56
N ASN A 382 8.04 -13.47 -5.95
CA ASN A 382 8.36 -14.90 -5.88
C ASN A 382 8.41 -15.63 -7.24
N GLN A 383 8.05 -14.98 -8.35
CA GLN A 383 8.32 -15.53 -9.70
C GLN A 383 9.83 -15.56 -10.01
N SER A 384 10.65 -14.79 -9.30
CA SER A 384 12.12 -14.76 -9.45
C SER A 384 12.82 -16.05 -8.98
N LYS A 385 12.15 -16.86 -8.15
CA LYS A 385 12.71 -18.07 -7.51
C LYS A 385 13.94 -17.79 -6.62
N ILE A 386 14.06 -16.57 -6.09
CA ILE A 386 15.09 -16.20 -5.11
C ILE A 386 14.89 -17.06 -3.85
N ASN A 387 15.95 -17.67 -3.37
CA ASN A 387 15.92 -18.41 -2.10
C ASN A 387 16.05 -17.47 -0.91
N TRP A 388 14.93 -17.04 -0.36
CA TRP A 388 14.90 -16.09 0.75
C TRP A 388 15.44 -16.64 2.08
N SER A 389 15.57 -17.97 2.22
CA SER A 389 16.20 -18.56 3.41
C SER A 389 17.70 -18.22 3.49
N THR A 390 18.35 -17.96 2.35
CA THR A 390 19.76 -17.59 2.25
C THR A 390 19.95 -16.10 1.95
N GLU A 391 19.10 -15.53 1.10
CA GLU A 391 19.25 -14.13 0.67
C GLU A 391 18.69 -13.14 1.69
N GLY A 392 17.79 -13.57 2.59
CA GLY A 392 17.17 -12.71 3.59
C GLY A 392 18.20 -12.05 4.53
N GLU A 393 19.14 -12.83 5.06
CA GLU A 393 20.18 -12.31 5.96
C GLU A 393 21.19 -11.43 5.22
N LYS A 394 21.53 -11.76 3.98
CA LYS A 394 22.39 -10.92 3.14
C LYS A 394 21.73 -9.56 2.86
N MET A 395 20.44 -9.56 2.53
CA MET A 395 19.67 -8.34 2.29
C MET A 395 19.58 -7.48 3.57
N LYS A 396 19.33 -8.09 4.73
CA LYS A 396 19.35 -7.40 6.03
C LYS A 396 20.69 -6.68 6.23
N ASN A 397 21.80 -7.38 6.05
CA ASN A 397 23.15 -6.82 6.22
C ASN A 397 23.43 -5.69 5.21
N LEU A 398 23.00 -5.84 3.95
CA LEU A 398 23.08 -4.80 2.93
C LEU A 398 22.32 -3.53 3.36
N VAL A 399 21.08 -3.69 3.82
CA VAL A 399 20.22 -2.58 4.30
C VAL A 399 20.88 -1.87 5.48
N ILE A 400 21.35 -2.60 6.48
CA ILE A 400 22.02 -2.01 7.66
C ILE A 400 23.26 -1.23 7.24
N ASN A 401 24.14 -1.82 6.40
CA ASN A 401 25.35 -1.16 5.93
C ASN A 401 25.05 0.13 5.15
N LYS A 402 24.03 0.12 4.30
CA LYS A 402 23.60 1.30 3.54
C LYS A 402 23.06 2.39 4.47
N MET A 403 22.16 2.04 5.40
CA MET A 403 21.63 3.00 6.36
C MET A 403 22.70 3.59 7.26
N GLU A 404 23.63 2.77 7.77
CA GLU A 404 24.73 3.22 8.62
C GLU A 404 25.62 4.23 7.90
N LYS A 405 25.93 3.94 6.63
CA LYS A 405 26.73 4.84 5.79
C LYS A 405 26.03 6.15 5.45
N ASP A 406 24.72 6.07 5.13
CA ASP A 406 24.02 7.18 4.47
C ASP A 406 23.25 8.08 5.46
N LEU A 407 22.65 7.51 6.54
CA LEU A 407 21.67 8.21 7.37
C LEU A 407 21.84 8.04 8.87
N MET A 408 22.32 6.89 9.34
CA MET A 408 22.25 6.47 10.75
C MET A 408 23.61 5.99 11.26
N PRO A 409 24.57 6.88 11.56
CA PRO A 409 25.90 6.48 12.02
C PRO A 409 25.85 5.54 13.23
N ASN A 410 26.73 4.54 13.26
CA ASN A 410 26.83 3.51 14.30
C ASN A 410 25.54 2.68 14.48
N LEU A 411 24.76 2.49 13.42
CA LEU A 411 23.47 1.80 13.49
C LEU A 411 23.61 0.38 14.05
N LYS A 412 24.61 -0.39 13.58
CA LYS A 412 24.82 -1.78 14.04
C LYS A 412 24.94 -1.91 15.53
N GLU A 413 25.69 -1.01 16.18
CA GLU A 413 25.90 -1.02 17.63
C GLU A 413 24.67 -0.56 18.42
N ASN A 414 23.77 0.16 17.76
CA ASN A 414 22.60 0.76 18.39
C ASN A 414 21.33 -0.09 18.24
N ILE A 415 21.30 -1.10 17.38
CA ILE A 415 20.17 -2.02 17.26
C ILE A 415 20.08 -2.89 18.51
N VAL A 416 18.88 -2.95 19.11
CA VAL A 416 18.57 -3.76 20.32
C VAL A 416 17.46 -4.79 20.10
N GLU A 417 16.72 -4.68 19.02
CA GLU A 417 15.68 -5.61 18.59
C GLU A 417 15.61 -5.56 17.08
N ASP A 418 15.52 -6.71 16.41
CA ASP A 418 15.29 -6.73 14.97
C ASP A 418 14.61 -8.01 14.46
N PHE A 419 13.99 -7.91 13.29
CA PHE A 419 13.51 -9.03 12.49
C PHE A 419 13.21 -8.53 11.06
N TYR A 420 13.01 -9.46 10.14
CA TYR A 420 12.64 -9.10 8.78
C TYR A 420 11.54 -10.02 8.22
N LEU A 421 10.85 -9.52 7.20
CA LEU A 421 9.86 -10.25 6.41
C LEU A 421 10.31 -10.23 4.95
N THR A 422 10.20 -11.38 4.31
CA THR A 422 10.55 -11.58 2.90
C THR A 422 9.30 -11.75 2.04
N PRO A 423 9.39 -11.75 0.72
CA PRO A 423 8.25 -12.08 -0.15
C PRO A 423 7.54 -13.40 0.21
N ASP A 424 8.27 -14.41 0.73
CA ASP A 424 7.68 -15.69 1.15
C ASP A 424 6.66 -15.53 2.28
N TYR A 425 6.90 -14.61 3.22
CA TYR A 425 5.94 -14.31 4.28
C TYR A 425 4.60 -13.82 3.71
N PHE A 426 4.63 -12.92 2.73
CA PHE A 426 3.39 -12.40 2.14
C PHE A 426 2.62 -13.48 1.39
N GLU A 427 3.31 -14.41 0.73
CA GLU A 427 2.68 -15.52 0.02
C GLU A 427 2.11 -16.57 0.98
N ASN A 428 2.89 -17.01 1.96
CA ASN A 428 2.56 -18.15 2.81
C ASN A 428 1.61 -17.76 3.96
N ASP A 429 1.86 -16.62 4.60
CA ASP A 429 1.08 -16.19 5.77
C ASP A 429 -0.16 -15.36 5.37
N LEU A 430 -0.05 -14.52 4.35
CA LEU A 430 -1.15 -13.66 3.90
C LEU A 430 -1.90 -14.17 2.67
N ASN A 431 -1.57 -15.36 2.18
CA ASN A 431 -2.17 -15.98 0.99
C ASN A 431 -2.17 -15.06 -0.25
N THR A 432 -1.13 -14.23 -0.41
CA THR A 432 -0.98 -13.38 -1.60
C THR A 432 -0.05 -14.06 -2.58
N LYS A 433 -0.55 -14.35 -3.78
CA LYS A 433 0.25 -15.08 -4.76
C LYS A 433 1.38 -14.23 -5.31
N SER A 434 2.61 -14.61 -4.99
CA SER A 434 3.88 -14.04 -5.53
C SER A 434 4.11 -12.55 -5.28
N VAL A 435 3.23 -11.83 -4.54
CA VAL A 435 3.30 -10.37 -4.42
C VAL A 435 3.07 -9.88 -3.00
N SER A 436 3.66 -8.73 -2.69
CA SER A 436 3.40 -8.00 -1.46
C SER A 436 2.32 -6.92 -1.61
N TYR A 437 2.01 -6.52 -2.84
CA TYR A 437 0.93 -5.59 -3.21
C TYR A 437 -0.10 -6.26 -4.12
N THR A 438 -1.15 -5.54 -4.49
CA THR A 438 -2.19 -6.00 -5.40
C THR A 438 -1.66 -6.15 -6.83
N HIS A 439 -2.32 -6.98 -7.64
CA HIS A 439 -1.99 -7.14 -9.06
C HIS A 439 -2.19 -5.83 -9.82
N LEU A 440 -1.21 -5.45 -10.64
CA LEU A 440 -1.24 -4.24 -11.45
C LEU A 440 -2.04 -4.37 -12.74
N THR A 441 -2.45 -5.55 -13.11
CA THR A 441 -3.30 -5.71 -14.30
C THR A 441 -4.66 -5.08 -14.03
N LEU A 442 -5.07 -4.23 -14.96
CA LEU A 442 -6.34 -3.53 -14.96
C LEU A 442 -7.45 -4.38 -14.36
N PRO A 443 -8.26 -3.84 -13.44
CA PRO A 443 -9.36 -4.54 -12.82
C PRO A 443 -10.48 -4.74 -13.85
N THR A 444 -10.35 -5.76 -14.64
CA THR A 444 -11.39 -6.20 -15.57
C THR A 444 -12.05 -7.49 -15.10
N THR A 445 -11.92 -7.82 -13.84
CA THR A 445 -12.55 -8.98 -13.25
C THR A 445 -13.78 -8.58 -12.47
N THR A 446 -14.90 -8.56 -13.13
CA THR A 446 -16.21 -8.75 -12.51
C THR A 446 -16.32 -10.23 -12.15
N ILE A 447 -16.53 -10.50 -10.90
CA ILE A 447 -16.97 -11.81 -10.41
C ILE A 447 -18.47 -11.75 -10.26
#